data_f6361834d3ef57ba15ad2bb59fc79868
#
_entry.id   f6361834d3ef57ba15ad2bb59fc79868
#
_cell.length_a   1.000
_cell.length_b   1.000
_cell.length_c   1.000
_cell.angle_alpha   90.00
_cell.angle_beta   90.00
_cell.angle_gamma   90.00
#
_symmetry.space_group_name_H-M   'P 1'
#
loop_
_entity.id
_entity.type
_entity.pdbx_description
1 polymer ?
#
loop_
_entity_poly.entity_id
_entity_poly.type
_entity_poly.pdbx_seq_one_letter_code
_entity_poly.pdbx_strand_id
1 'polypeptide(L)'
;MLILAIETSGEENILCLGNEEEIIWQRIIPGSASKEIYPLLHTLLKQKDRKIQEVKGIVVSLGPGSFTGLRVGISVAKALAFSLNIPVVGIPTPDLWASSCNLEGIICVIYKAHKRDTYYGNFYSKNEGNSIFPDQPSEMRRVEPFPFLLSLKEIIQRARKFFPRKVNFIVVKEAKIAEKIKKENPDFSTLCKRIFPLNSFLSLGIERIKRGKTDNIFTLTPIYLSCAEIKIRQMRKNDLPRVSEIERLSFPIPWPQSAFLKELDKKEFAFWWVIEYKKLIVGYGGYWKIKDEAHIVNLAIHPDFRKKGLGTKLLSFLLTQIQNQRLSTITLEVRESNVIAQRLYEKFGFRKIAIRPHYYIYEDAIVYWKKLPD
;
A
#
# COMPACT_ATOMS: atom_id res chain seq x y z
N MET A 1 10.56 -13.00 26.80
CA MET A 1 11.54 -12.17 26.06
C MET A 1 11.20 -10.70 26.26
N LEU A 2 12.13 -9.87 26.77
CA LEU A 2 11.84 -8.45 27.04
C LEU A 2 11.90 -7.64 25.75
N ILE A 3 10.81 -6.91 25.44
CA ILE A 3 10.66 -6.14 24.20
C ILE A 3 10.35 -4.68 24.51
N LEU A 4 11.04 -3.79 23.79
CA LEU A 4 10.71 -2.36 23.77
C LEU A 4 9.81 -2.07 22.58
N ALA A 5 8.62 -1.53 22.84
CA ALA A 5 7.67 -1.11 21.81
C ALA A 5 7.58 0.42 21.74
N ILE A 6 7.67 0.96 20.52
CA ILE A 6 7.69 2.39 20.23
C ILE A 6 6.56 2.73 19.23
N GLU A 7 5.54 3.42 19.71
CA GLU A 7 4.44 3.93 18.89
C GLU A 7 4.51 5.45 18.79
N THR A 8 4.66 5.96 17.58
CA THR A 8 4.77 7.40 17.30
C THR A 8 3.99 7.83 16.05
N SER A 9 3.07 6.97 15.59
CA SER A 9 2.27 7.26 14.39
C SER A 9 1.06 8.15 14.67
N GLY A 10 0.58 8.17 15.92
CA GLY A 10 -0.62 8.88 16.35
C GLY A 10 -0.35 10.27 16.91
N GLU A 11 -1.40 10.84 17.54
CA GLU A 11 -1.30 12.06 18.33
C GLU A 11 -0.64 11.81 19.69
N GLU A 12 -0.85 10.62 20.22
CA GLU A 12 -0.23 10.13 21.45
C GLU A 12 0.93 9.22 21.06
N ASN A 13 2.10 9.54 21.57
CA ASN A 13 3.26 8.67 21.44
C ASN A 13 3.27 7.72 22.62
N ILE A 14 3.57 6.43 22.39
CA ILE A 14 3.58 5.43 23.45
C ILE A 14 4.96 4.74 23.47
N LEU A 15 5.56 4.71 24.64
CA LEU A 15 6.70 3.88 24.94
C LEU A 15 6.26 2.77 25.87
N CYS A 16 6.62 1.53 25.56
CA CYS A 16 6.20 0.36 26.33
C CYS A 16 7.34 -0.65 26.45
N LEU A 17 7.47 -1.22 27.62
CA LEU A 17 8.32 -2.36 27.91
C LEU A 17 7.43 -3.53 28.33
N GLY A 18 7.55 -4.67 27.68
CA GLY A 18 6.73 -5.84 27.99
C GLY A 18 7.36 -7.14 27.51
N ASN A 19 6.69 -8.22 27.78
CA ASN A 19 7.07 -9.57 27.37
C ASN A 19 5.84 -10.33 26.81
N GLU A 20 5.94 -11.64 26.70
CA GLU A 20 4.85 -12.49 26.23
C GLU A 20 3.62 -12.52 27.16
N GLU A 21 3.83 -12.27 28.44
CA GLU A 21 2.82 -12.45 29.48
C GLU A 21 2.16 -11.13 29.86
N GLU A 22 2.96 -10.04 29.95
CA GLU A 22 2.47 -8.78 30.47
C GLU A 22 3.16 -7.53 29.90
N ILE A 23 2.46 -6.41 30.01
CA ILE A 23 3.04 -5.08 29.90
C ILE A 23 3.65 -4.70 31.24
N ILE A 24 4.97 -4.73 31.31
CA ILE A 24 5.71 -4.40 32.53
C ILE A 24 5.61 -2.90 32.83
N TRP A 25 5.58 -2.08 31.79
CA TRP A 25 5.47 -0.64 31.89
C TRP A 25 5.02 -0.01 30.56
N GLN A 26 4.25 1.05 30.68
CA GLN A 26 3.85 1.87 29.53
C GLN A 26 3.74 3.35 29.91
N ARG A 27 4.03 4.22 28.97
CA ARG A 27 3.81 5.67 29.12
C ARG A 27 3.35 6.30 27.82
N ILE A 28 2.33 7.13 27.94
CA ILE A 28 1.90 8.03 26.87
C ILE A 28 2.74 9.29 27.00
N ILE A 29 3.36 9.71 25.89
CA ILE A 29 4.18 10.91 25.79
C ILE A 29 3.36 11.95 25.03
N PRO A 30 2.89 13.01 25.70
CA PRO A 30 2.18 14.09 25.02
C PRO A 30 3.16 14.92 24.17
N GLY A 31 2.77 15.32 22.99
CA GLY A 31 3.53 16.22 22.12
C GLY A 31 4.67 15.59 21.33
N SER A 32 5.79 16.27 21.18
CA SER A 32 6.90 15.85 20.34
C SER A 32 7.75 14.74 21.01
N ALA A 33 7.63 13.51 20.49
CA ALA A 33 8.41 12.37 20.97
C ALA A 33 9.93 12.55 20.87
N SER A 34 10.43 13.47 20.05
CA SER A 34 11.85 13.55 19.68
C SER A 34 12.80 13.86 20.84
N LYS A 35 12.33 14.61 21.83
CA LYS A 35 13.16 15.02 22.96
C LYS A 35 12.96 14.13 24.20
N GLU A 36 11.88 13.36 24.24
CA GLU A 36 11.43 12.68 25.44
C GLU A 36 11.63 11.17 25.47
N ILE A 37 11.71 10.52 24.32
CA ILE A 37 11.81 9.04 24.25
C ILE A 37 13.04 8.52 25.00
N TYR A 38 14.22 9.13 24.78
CA TYR A 38 15.45 8.65 25.40
C TYR A 38 15.52 8.91 26.90
N PRO A 39 15.24 10.15 27.43
CA PRO A 39 15.16 10.38 28.87
C PRO A 39 14.13 9.49 29.57
N LEU A 40 12.97 9.28 28.95
CA LEU A 40 11.93 8.41 29.45
C LEU A 40 12.38 6.96 29.53
N LEU A 41 13.01 6.45 28.48
CA LEU A 41 13.53 5.08 28.46
C LEU A 41 14.55 4.87 29.59
N HIS A 42 15.46 5.83 29.81
CA HIS A 42 16.42 5.78 30.89
C HIS A 42 15.75 5.78 32.28
N THR A 43 14.76 6.67 32.47
CA THR A 43 13.99 6.75 33.71
C THR A 43 13.21 5.48 33.98
N LEU A 44 12.58 4.94 32.98
CA LEU A 44 11.82 3.69 33.00
C LEU A 44 12.68 2.50 33.45
N LEU A 45 13.83 2.31 32.81
CA LEU A 45 14.73 1.21 33.14
C LEU A 45 15.19 1.32 34.58
N LYS A 46 15.55 2.53 35.03
CA LYS A 46 15.96 2.80 36.42
C LYS A 46 14.80 2.51 37.41
N GLN A 47 13.57 2.92 37.13
CA GLN A 47 12.42 2.68 37.98
C GLN A 47 12.06 1.19 38.14
N LYS A 48 12.40 0.38 37.15
CA LYS A 48 12.10 -1.06 37.12
C LYS A 48 13.34 -1.93 37.45
N ASP A 49 14.41 -1.31 37.89
CA ASP A 49 15.70 -1.98 38.15
C ASP A 49 16.13 -2.90 37.00
N ARG A 50 16.01 -2.38 35.79
CA ARG A 50 16.32 -3.09 34.54
C ARG A 50 17.46 -2.39 33.78
N LYS A 51 18.26 -3.19 33.09
CA LYS A 51 19.32 -2.68 32.20
C LYS A 51 18.86 -2.72 30.75
N ILE A 52 19.28 -1.78 29.93
CA ILE A 52 18.95 -1.72 28.52
C ILE A 52 19.38 -3.00 27.76
N GLN A 53 20.45 -3.66 28.22
CA GLN A 53 20.97 -4.91 27.65
C GLN A 53 20.02 -6.11 27.84
N GLU A 54 19.05 -6.00 28.73
CA GLU A 54 18.01 -7.02 28.91
C GLU A 54 16.96 -7.01 27.79
N VAL A 55 16.83 -5.89 27.07
CA VAL A 55 15.96 -5.78 25.91
C VAL A 55 16.48 -6.68 24.79
N LYS A 56 15.63 -7.57 24.28
CA LYS A 56 15.97 -8.59 23.29
C LYS A 56 15.38 -8.34 21.92
N GLY A 57 14.64 -7.25 21.76
CA GLY A 57 14.09 -6.84 20.49
C GLY A 57 13.30 -5.55 20.60
N ILE A 58 13.09 -4.91 19.47
CA ILE A 58 12.34 -3.65 19.35
C ILE A 58 11.20 -3.81 18.38
N VAL A 59 10.04 -3.31 18.76
CA VAL A 59 8.85 -3.22 17.91
C VAL A 59 8.54 -1.74 17.69
N VAL A 60 8.37 -1.33 16.44
CA VAL A 60 8.09 0.07 16.09
C VAL A 60 6.96 0.18 15.07
N SER A 61 6.08 1.16 15.26
CA SER A 61 5.03 1.45 14.28
C SER A 61 5.63 2.08 13.01
N LEU A 62 5.18 1.59 11.85
CA LEU A 62 5.57 2.13 10.55
C LEU A 62 4.58 3.17 10.01
N GLY A 63 3.45 3.39 10.69
CA GLY A 63 2.36 4.20 10.18
C GLY A 63 1.46 3.46 9.17
N PRO A 64 0.73 4.20 8.35
CA PRO A 64 0.80 5.64 8.15
C PRO A 64 0.30 6.46 9.36
N GLY A 65 0.79 7.69 9.49
CA GLY A 65 0.45 8.57 10.60
C GLY A 65 1.29 9.85 10.60
N SER A 66 1.61 10.37 11.77
CA SER A 66 2.43 11.57 11.98
C SER A 66 3.78 11.46 11.27
N PHE A 67 4.05 12.35 10.34
CA PHE A 67 5.29 12.36 9.55
C PHE A 67 6.54 12.51 10.44
N THR A 68 6.50 13.47 11.38
CA THR A 68 7.61 13.71 12.31
C THR A 68 7.72 12.58 13.33
N GLY A 69 6.58 12.18 13.91
CA GLY A 69 6.55 11.11 14.91
C GLY A 69 7.14 9.81 14.39
N LEU A 70 6.72 9.35 13.23
CA LEU A 70 7.21 8.11 12.61
C LEU A 70 8.73 8.14 12.37
N ARG A 71 9.27 9.28 11.89
CA ARG A 71 10.71 9.43 11.70
C ARG A 71 11.47 9.31 13.01
N VAL A 72 10.98 9.96 14.04
CA VAL A 72 11.60 9.91 15.37
C VAL A 72 11.58 8.49 15.92
N GLY A 73 10.41 7.85 15.98
CA GLY A 73 10.26 6.50 16.52
C GLY A 73 11.14 5.48 15.79
N ILE A 74 11.13 5.50 14.46
CA ILE A 74 11.93 4.57 13.65
C ILE A 74 13.44 4.86 13.80
N SER A 75 13.85 6.13 13.87
CA SER A 75 15.26 6.47 14.07
C SER A 75 15.77 5.99 15.43
N VAL A 76 14.98 6.17 16.49
CA VAL A 76 15.31 5.68 17.83
C VAL A 76 15.36 4.15 17.82
N ALA A 77 14.37 3.47 17.23
CA ALA A 77 14.34 2.02 17.11
C ALA A 77 15.58 1.48 16.38
N LYS A 78 15.95 2.08 15.26
CA LYS A 78 17.15 1.70 14.49
C LYS A 78 18.45 1.90 15.30
N ALA A 79 18.60 3.05 15.95
CA ALA A 79 19.79 3.35 16.74
C ALA A 79 19.96 2.38 17.90
N LEU A 80 18.90 2.08 18.64
CA LEU A 80 18.92 1.10 19.72
C LEU A 80 19.14 -0.32 19.22
N ALA A 81 18.46 -0.74 18.15
CA ALA A 81 18.66 -2.07 17.57
C ALA A 81 20.10 -2.29 17.10
N PHE A 82 20.69 -1.27 16.48
CA PHE A 82 22.07 -1.29 16.03
C PHE A 82 23.05 -1.37 17.22
N SER A 83 22.90 -0.48 18.21
CA SER A 83 23.83 -0.39 19.33
C SER A 83 23.79 -1.62 20.27
N LEU A 84 22.63 -2.25 20.40
CA LEU A 84 22.42 -3.43 21.23
C LEU A 84 22.56 -4.75 20.45
N ASN A 85 22.73 -4.67 19.14
CA ASN A 85 22.75 -5.83 18.24
C ASN A 85 21.53 -6.76 18.42
N ILE A 86 20.34 -6.17 18.46
CA ILE A 86 19.07 -6.88 18.64
C ILE A 86 18.13 -6.68 17.45
N PRO A 87 17.20 -7.61 17.22
CA PRO A 87 16.24 -7.50 16.12
C PRO A 87 15.28 -6.33 16.28
N VAL A 88 14.87 -5.77 15.15
CA VAL A 88 13.78 -4.78 15.05
C VAL A 88 12.65 -5.28 14.16
N VAL A 89 11.43 -4.99 14.54
CA VAL A 89 10.22 -5.30 13.77
C VAL A 89 9.36 -4.06 13.62
N GLY A 90 9.12 -3.69 12.38
CA GLY A 90 8.20 -2.61 12.01
C GLY A 90 6.80 -3.15 11.74
N ILE A 91 5.78 -2.57 12.37
CA ILE A 91 4.37 -2.98 12.19
C ILE A 91 3.58 -1.85 11.55
N PRO A 92 2.96 -2.08 10.38
CA PRO A 92 2.02 -1.13 9.80
C PRO A 92 0.81 -0.93 10.71
N THR A 93 0.44 0.32 10.96
CA THR A 93 -0.66 0.65 11.87
C THR A 93 -2.01 0.02 11.48
N PRO A 94 -2.41 -0.05 10.19
CA PRO A 94 -3.65 -0.74 9.82
C PRO A 94 -3.64 -2.24 10.12
N ASP A 95 -2.49 -2.92 9.96
CA ASP A 95 -2.36 -4.36 10.26
C ASP A 95 -2.59 -4.63 11.75
N LEU A 96 -2.05 -3.74 12.59
CA LEU A 96 -2.23 -3.80 14.03
C LEU A 96 -3.70 -3.68 14.42
N TRP A 97 -4.43 -2.71 13.87
CA TRP A 97 -5.85 -2.53 14.16
C TRP A 97 -6.70 -3.71 13.67
N ALA A 98 -6.39 -4.25 12.50
CA ALA A 98 -7.07 -5.43 11.98
C ALA A 98 -6.87 -6.64 12.89
N SER A 99 -5.63 -6.92 13.30
CA SER A 99 -5.30 -8.07 14.17
C SER A 99 -5.81 -7.93 15.61
N SER A 100 -6.07 -6.71 16.08
CA SER A 100 -6.59 -6.45 17.41
C SER A 100 -8.08 -6.79 17.60
N CYS A 101 -8.77 -7.20 16.52
CA CYS A 101 -10.18 -7.50 16.53
C CYS A 101 -10.44 -8.94 16.08
N ASN A 102 -11.16 -9.70 16.87
CA ASN A 102 -11.59 -11.04 16.49
C ASN A 102 -12.90 -10.95 15.68
N LEU A 103 -12.78 -10.53 14.41
CA LEU A 103 -13.91 -10.37 13.50
C LEU A 103 -13.78 -11.34 12.33
N GLU A 104 -14.91 -11.91 11.90
CA GLU A 104 -14.99 -12.76 10.72
C GLU A 104 -15.30 -11.96 9.46
N GLY A 105 -14.91 -12.50 8.29
CA GLY A 105 -15.15 -11.89 6.98
C GLY A 105 -14.10 -10.85 6.60
N ILE A 106 -14.54 -9.81 5.89
CA ILE A 106 -13.67 -8.72 5.44
C ILE A 106 -13.62 -7.63 6.50
N ILE A 107 -12.43 -7.21 6.87
CA ILE A 107 -12.19 -6.11 7.80
C ILE A 107 -11.64 -4.93 7.04
N CYS A 108 -12.30 -3.80 7.09
CA CYS A 108 -11.81 -2.53 6.55
C CYS A 108 -11.36 -1.64 7.70
N VAL A 109 -10.07 -1.42 7.85
CA VAL A 109 -9.52 -0.47 8.82
C VAL A 109 -9.40 0.89 8.17
N ILE A 110 -9.96 1.93 8.81
CA ILE A 110 -9.83 3.32 8.34
C ILE A 110 -9.55 4.29 9.49
N TYR A 111 -8.75 5.30 9.23
CA TYR A 111 -8.54 6.46 10.10
C TYR A 111 -8.28 7.72 9.28
N LYS A 112 -8.61 8.86 9.88
CA LYS A 112 -8.58 10.16 9.20
C LYS A 112 -7.18 10.54 8.76
N ALA A 113 -7.08 10.98 7.52
CA ALA A 113 -5.87 11.62 7.01
C ALA A 113 -5.90 13.13 7.26
N HIS A 114 -4.76 13.80 7.13
CA HIS A 114 -4.69 15.25 7.31
C HIS A 114 -5.49 16.07 6.28
N LYS A 115 -5.80 15.51 5.11
CA LYS A 115 -6.66 16.17 4.10
C LYS A 115 -8.14 15.96 4.43
N ARG A 116 -8.99 16.96 4.17
CA ARG A 116 -10.45 16.87 4.32
C ARG A 116 -10.98 15.67 3.52
N ASP A 117 -11.89 14.91 4.15
CA ASP A 117 -12.62 13.79 3.58
C ASP A 117 -11.77 12.66 2.96
N THR A 118 -10.51 12.53 3.41
CA THR A 118 -9.65 11.40 3.04
C THR A 118 -9.28 10.57 4.26
N TYR A 119 -9.19 9.25 4.04
CA TYR A 119 -8.93 8.25 5.07
C TYR A 119 -7.83 7.32 4.63
N TYR A 120 -6.93 7.01 5.54
CA TYR A 120 -5.98 5.93 5.42
C TYR A 120 -6.65 4.63 5.77
N GLY A 121 -6.29 3.54 5.10
CA GLY A 121 -6.79 2.26 5.51
C GLY A 121 -6.34 1.11 4.63
N ASN A 122 -6.87 -0.05 4.93
CA ASN A 122 -6.69 -1.25 4.12
C ASN A 122 -7.82 -2.25 4.38
N PHE A 123 -7.96 -3.22 3.46
CA PHE A 123 -8.86 -4.35 3.59
C PHE A 123 -8.09 -5.60 3.98
N TYR A 124 -8.67 -6.38 4.89
CA TYR A 124 -8.12 -7.62 5.43
C TYR A 124 -9.15 -8.73 5.36
N SER A 125 -8.69 -9.97 5.26
CA SER A 125 -9.50 -11.18 5.39
C SER A 125 -8.87 -12.09 6.44
N LYS A 126 -9.70 -12.67 7.30
CA LYS A 126 -9.30 -13.74 8.22
C LYS A 126 -9.49 -15.08 7.51
N ASN A 127 -8.46 -15.90 7.49
CA ASN A 127 -8.46 -17.30 7.02
C ASN A 127 -9.12 -17.64 5.68
N GLU A 128 -8.41 -17.47 4.57
CA GLU A 128 -8.68 -18.23 3.34
C GLU A 128 -7.38 -18.51 2.59
N GLY A 129 -6.92 -19.79 2.60
CA GLY A 129 -5.90 -20.34 1.71
C GLY A 129 -4.54 -19.60 1.65
N ASN A 130 -3.56 -20.07 0.94
CA ASN A 130 -2.16 -19.62 0.89
C ASN A 130 -1.92 -18.11 0.83
N SER A 131 -1.13 -17.57 1.79
CA SER A 131 -0.78 -16.15 1.87
C SER A 131 0.06 -15.72 0.67
N ILE A 132 -0.37 -14.66 -0.03
CA ILE A 132 0.42 -13.98 -1.06
C ILE A 132 1.53 -13.13 -0.43
N PHE A 133 1.44 -12.85 0.88
CA PHE A 133 2.39 -12.02 1.63
C PHE A 133 2.97 -12.81 2.80
N PRO A 134 4.26 -13.20 2.75
CA PRO A 134 4.89 -14.05 3.77
C PRO A 134 5.04 -13.41 5.14
N ASP A 135 4.85 -12.08 5.26
CA ASP A 135 5.17 -11.31 6.46
C ASP A 135 3.97 -10.99 7.36
N GLN A 136 2.81 -11.61 7.14
CA GLN A 136 1.61 -11.35 7.93
C GLN A 136 1.41 -12.37 9.06
N PRO A 137 0.74 -11.96 10.18
CA PRO A 137 0.29 -12.88 11.20
C PRO A 137 -0.51 -14.01 10.57
N SER A 138 -0.40 -15.21 11.11
CA SER A 138 -0.97 -16.45 10.56
C SER A 138 -2.47 -16.41 10.30
N GLU A 139 -3.18 -15.44 10.88
CA GLU A 139 -4.64 -15.37 10.85
C GLU A 139 -5.21 -14.22 10.01
N MET A 140 -4.42 -13.20 9.67
CA MET A 140 -4.95 -11.98 9.05
C MET A 140 -4.19 -11.66 7.76
N ARG A 141 -4.91 -11.46 6.65
CA ARG A 141 -4.34 -11.19 5.32
C ARG A 141 -4.83 -9.89 4.76
N ARG A 142 -3.93 -9.12 4.17
CA ARG A 142 -4.30 -7.98 3.33
C ARG A 142 -4.97 -8.48 2.06
N VAL A 143 -6.15 -7.96 1.77
CA VAL A 143 -6.82 -8.19 0.49
C VAL A 143 -6.19 -7.33 -0.60
N GLU A 144 -5.72 -6.13 -0.22
CA GLU A 144 -4.96 -5.23 -1.11
C GLU A 144 -3.50 -5.12 -0.61
N PRO A 145 -2.50 -5.08 -1.52
CA PRO A 145 -1.08 -5.14 -1.14
C PRO A 145 -0.61 -3.89 -0.39
N PHE A 146 -1.27 -2.75 -0.59
CA PHE A 146 -0.87 -1.47 0.00
C PHE A 146 -2.04 -0.80 0.69
N PRO A 147 -1.79 -0.07 1.81
CA PRO A 147 -2.78 0.81 2.40
C PRO A 147 -3.26 1.84 1.37
N PHE A 148 -4.52 2.20 1.41
CA PHE A 148 -5.09 3.23 0.54
C PHE A 148 -5.19 4.58 1.25
N LEU A 149 -5.31 5.63 0.43
CA LEU A 149 -5.72 6.96 0.85
C LEU A 149 -6.86 7.40 -0.06
N LEU A 150 -8.09 7.28 0.41
CA LEU A 150 -9.30 7.44 -0.36
C LEU A 150 -10.34 8.29 0.37
N SER A 151 -11.33 8.80 -0.35
CA SER A 151 -12.55 9.35 0.24
C SER A 151 -13.43 8.24 0.84
N LEU A 152 -14.27 8.60 1.79
CA LEU A 152 -15.20 7.62 2.40
C LEU A 152 -16.11 6.97 1.36
N LYS A 153 -16.56 7.75 0.35
CA LYS A 153 -17.41 7.24 -0.75
C LYS A 153 -16.70 6.14 -1.55
N GLU A 154 -15.43 6.35 -1.91
CA GLU A 154 -14.64 5.36 -2.66
C GLU A 154 -14.38 4.11 -1.82
N ILE A 155 -14.14 4.26 -0.50
CA ILE A 155 -13.93 3.13 0.40
C ILE A 155 -15.20 2.28 0.50
N ILE A 156 -16.37 2.90 0.68
CA ILE A 156 -17.65 2.21 0.73
C ILE A 156 -17.94 1.49 -0.60
N GLN A 157 -17.68 2.14 -1.74
CA GLN A 157 -17.84 1.52 -3.05
C GLN A 157 -16.93 0.30 -3.24
N ARG A 158 -15.70 0.34 -2.73
CA ARG A 158 -14.81 -0.83 -2.72
C ARG A 158 -15.28 -1.93 -1.78
N ALA A 159 -15.76 -1.57 -0.59
CA ALA A 159 -16.28 -2.52 0.38
C ALA A 159 -17.46 -3.33 -0.18
N ARG A 160 -18.34 -2.69 -0.96
CA ARG A 160 -19.48 -3.35 -1.62
C ARG A 160 -19.07 -4.43 -2.63
N LYS A 161 -17.85 -4.39 -3.18
CA LYS A 161 -17.35 -5.44 -4.09
C LYS A 161 -17.12 -6.79 -3.39
N PHE A 162 -17.10 -6.82 -2.07
CA PHE A 162 -16.91 -8.05 -1.30
C PHE A 162 -18.21 -8.79 -0.97
N PHE A 163 -19.40 -8.22 -1.28
CA PHE A 163 -20.66 -8.93 -1.09
C PHE A 163 -20.70 -10.27 -1.85
N PRO A 164 -21.31 -11.33 -1.28
CA PRO A 164 -22.11 -11.36 -0.04
C PRO A 164 -21.31 -11.55 1.25
N ARG A 165 -19.97 -11.45 1.25
CA ARG A 165 -19.18 -11.59 2.49
C ARG A 165 -19.50 -10.47 3.48
N LYS A 166 -19.51 -10.81 4.77
CA LYS A 166 -19.66 -9.82 5.85
C LYS A 166 -18.49 -8.84 5.82
N VAL A 167 -18.78 -7.54 5.80
CA VAL A 167 -17.80 -6.47 5.85
C VAL A 167 -17.90 -5.72 7.17
N ASN A 168 -16.78 -5.63 7.88
CA ASN A 168 -16.66 -4.96 9.17
C ASN A 168 -15.75 -3.74 9.01
N PHE A 169 -16.21 -2.57 9.43
CA PHE A 169 -15.40 -1.36 9.48
C PHE A 169 -14.82 -1.16 10.87
N ILE A 170 -13.52 -1.01 10.98
CA ILE A 170 -12.82 -0.52 12.17
C ILE A 170 -12.47 0.94 11.90
N VAL A 171 -13.17 1.85 12.56
CA VAL A 171 -12.96 3.30 12.44
C VAL A 171 -12.14 3.75 13.64
N VAL A 172 -10.94 4.26 13.40
CA VAL A 172 -10.01 4.63 14.46
C VAL A 172 -10.22 6.10 14.85
N LYS A 173 -10.57 6.33 16.12
CA LYS A 173 -10.75 7.66 16.76
C LYS A 173 -11.82 8.59 16.15
N GLU A 174 -12.62 8.14 15.18
CA GLU A 174 -13.60 8.96 14.43
C GLU A 174 -15.04 8.45 14.62
N ALA A 175 -15.62 8.66 15.81
CA ALA A 175 -16.97 8.16 16.14
C ALA A 175 -18.05 8.65 15.15
N LYS A 176 -18.04 9.93 14.75
CA LYS A 176 -19.00 10.50 13.79
C LYS A 176 -18.96 9.78 12.44
N ILE A 177 -17.78 9.33 12.02
CA ILE A 177 -17.62 8.58 10.77
C ILE A 177 -18.17 7.16 10.92
N ALA A 178 -17.94 6.52 12.07
CA ALA A 178 -18.50 5.21 12.35
C ALA A 178 -20.04 5.24 12.34
N GLU A 179 -20.65 6.23 12.98
CA GLU A 179 -22.09 6.45 12.95
C GLU A 179 -22.64 6.70 11.56
N LYS A 180 -21.94 7.56 10.77
CA LYS A 180 -22.31 7.83 9.38
C LYS A 180 -22.28 6.56 8.52
N ILE A 181 -21.22 5.76 8.59
CA ILE A 181 -21.14 4.49 7.85
C ILE A 181 -22.30 3.58 8.22
N LYS A 182 -22.55 3.40 9.52
CA LYS A 182 -23.63 2.55 10.03
C LYS A 182 -25.01 3.01 9.59
N LYS A 183 -25.26 4.33 9.59
CA LYS A 183 -26.54 4.91 9.18
C LYS A 183 -26.79 4.77 7.67
N GLU A 184 -25.78 5.06 6.86
CA GLU A 184 -25.89 5.07 5.39
C GLU A 184 -25.73 3.66 4.78
N ASN A 185 -25.17 2.70 5.53
CA ASN A 185 -24.90 1.34 5.04
C ASN A 185 -25.18 0.33 6.17
N PRO A 186 -26.45 0.00 6.46
CA PRO A 186 -26.84 -0.87 7.56
C PRO A 186 -26.29 -2.31 7.44
N ASP A 187 -25.95 -2.74 6.22
CA ASP A 187 -25.36 -4.05 5.95
C ASP A 187 -23.90 -4.17 6.45
N PHE A 188 -23.27 -3.05 6.76
CA PHE A 188 -21.90 -3.04 7.29
C PHE A 188 -21.89 -3.01 8.81
N SER A 189 -21.12 -3.91 9.39
CA SER A 189 -20.77 -3.83 10.81
C SER A 189 -19.73 -2.74 11.02
N THR A 190 -19.89 -1.90 12.04
CA THR A 190 -18.98 -0.76 12.27
C THR A 190 -18.57 -0.67 13.73
N LEU A 191 -17.28 -0.63 13.99
CA LEU A 191 -16.68 -0.47 15.32
C LEU A 191 -15.82 0.78 15.35
N CYS A 192 -16.03 1.64 16.37
CA CYS A 192 -15.12 2.75 16.64
C CYS A 192 -14.11 2.35 17.71
N LYS A 193 -12.83 2.37 17.38
CA LYS A 193 -11.73 2.07 18.30
C LYS A 193 -10.98 3.35 18.65
N ARG A 194 -10.79 3.60 19.93
CA ARG A 194 -10.15 4.83 20.46
C ARG A 194 -8.78 4.56 21.10
N ILE A 195 -8.65 3.40 21.75
CA ILE A 195 -7.45 3.03 22.52
C ILE A 195 -6.52 2.21 21.63
N PHE A 196 -5.26 2.62 21.58
CA PHE A 196 -4.22 1.90 20.83
C PHE A 196 -4.06 0.46 21.36
N PRO A 197 -4.08 -0.57 20.49
CA PRO A 197 -4.06 -1.96 20.90
C PRO A 197 -2.64 -2.45 21.24
N LEU A 198 -2.11 -1.98 22.36
CA LEU A 198 -0.72 -2.17 22.77
C LEU A 198 -0.34 -3.65 22.99
N ASN A 199 -1.25 -4.45 23.55
CA ASN A 199 -1.03 -5.90 23.70
C ASN A 199 -0.85 -6.58 22.33
N SER A 200 -1.71 -6.27 21.37
CA SER A 200 -1.58 -6.79 20.01
C SER A 200 -0.28 -6.32 19.33
N PHE A 201 0.15 -5.09 19.62
CA PHE A 201 1.39 -4.53 19.10
C PHE A 201 2.61 -5.31 19.60
N LEU A 202 2.67 -5.59 20.89
CA LEU A 202 3.72 -6.42 21.50
C LEU A 202 3.68 -7.85 20.97
N SER A 203 2.50 -8.48 21.00
CA SER A 203 2.32 -9.89 20.60
C SER A 203 2.75 -10.12 19.14
N LEU A 204 2.33 -9.26 18.21
CA LEU A 204 2.73 -9.33 16.80
C LEU A 204 4.24 -9.19 16.63
N GLY A 205 4.84 -8.24 17.35
CA GLY A 205 6.28 -8.04 17.30
C GLY A 205 7.05 -9.23 17.82
N ILE A 206 6.66 -9.76 18.97
CA ILE A 206 7.26 -10.94 19.60
C ILE A 206 7.15 -12.17 18.69
N GLU A 207 5.96 -12.41 18.12
CA GLU A 207 5.73 -13.51 17.18
C GLU A 207 6.68 -13.42 15.97
N ARG A 208 6.80 -12.24 15.37
CA ARG A 208 7.69 -12.03 14.22
C ARG A 208 9.15 -12.24 14.58
N ILE A 209 9.60 -11.75 15.74
CA ILE A 209 10.98 -11.96 16.23
C ILE A 209 11.25 -13.45 16.45
N LYS A 210 10.35 -14.17 17.11
CA LYS A 210 10.49 -15.62 17.36
C LYS A 210 10.56 -16.44 16.06
N ARG A 211 9.88 -15.99 15.01
CA ARG A 211 9.91 -16.62 13.68
C ARG A 211 11.09 -16.19 12.81
N GLY A 212 11.99 -15.34 13.33
CA GLY A 212 13.10 -14.78 12.55
C GLY A 212 12.68 -13.79 11.46
N LYS A 213 11.42 -13.33 11.47
CA LYS A 213 10.87 -12.36 10.49
C LYS A 213 11.10 -10.93 10.95
N THR A 214 12.34 -10.52 10.97
CA THR A 214 12.79 -9.20 11.43
C THR A 214 13.07 -8.28 10.24
N ASP A 215 13.04 -6.99 10.46
CA ASP A 215 13.32 -6.00 9.45
C ASP A 215 14.77 -5.60 9.44
N ASN A 216 15.31 -5.27 8.27
CA ASN A 216 16.66 -4.76 8.14
C ASN A 216 16.71 -3.29 8.59
N ILE A 217 17.55 -2.97 9.57
CA ILE A 217 17.69 -1.63 10.14
C ILE A 217 18.06 -0.56 9.11
N PHE A 218 18.77 -0.91 8.04
CA PHE A 218 19.19 0.06 7.01
C PHE A 218 18.06 0.39 6.04
N THR A 219 17.14 -0.56 5.78
CA THR A 219 16.04 -0.39 4.83
C THR A 219 14.69 -0.11 5.48
N LEU A 220 14.57 -0.26 6.81
CA LEU A 220 13.36 0.04 7.56
C LEU A 220 13.00 1.53 7.42
N THR A 221 11.83 1.81 6.87
CA THR A 221 11.35 3.18 6.60
C THR A 221 9.87 3.33 6.95
N PRO A 222 9.43 4.55 7.29
CA PRO A 222 8.01 4.81 7.50
C PRO A 222 7.18 4.53 6.25
N ILE A 223 5.95 4.06 6.45
CA ILE A 223 4.94 4.00 5.40
C ILE A 223 4.36 5.41 5.23
N TYR A 224 4.92 6.14 4.30
CA TYR A 224 4.38 7.43 3.91
C TYR A 224 3.25 7.21 2.91
N LEU A 225 2.01 7.23 3.39
CA LEU A 225 0.87 7.53 2.55
C LEU A 225 0.81 9.07 2.42
N SER A 226 1.85 9.65 1.85
CA SER A 226 1.69 11.01 1.38
C SER A 226 0.58 10.99 0.35
N CYS A 227 -0.30 12.00 0.40
CA CYS A 227 -0.96 12.48 -0.79
C CYS A 227 0.13 13.08 -1.71
N ALA A 228 1.07 12.27 -2.13
CA ALA A 228 1.69 12.54 -3.39
C ALA A 228 0.52 12.50 -4.33
N GLU A 229 0.10 13.66 -4.83
CA GLU A 229 -0.99 13.76 -5.77
C GLU A 229 -0.65 12.87 -6.95
N ILE A 230 -1.05 11.60 -6.83
CA ILE A 230 -1.05 10.71 -7.97
C ILE A 230 -2.31 11.11 -8.73
N LYS A 231 -2.11 11.85 -9.77
CA LYS A 231 -3.15 12.25 -10.69
C LYS A 231 -2.98 11.49 -11.99
N ILE A 232 -4.04 10.88 -12.48
CA ILE A 232 -4.06 10.33 -13.83
C ILE A 232 -4.98 11.23 -14.64
N ARG A 233 -4.48 11.72 -15.75
CA ARG A 233 -5.20 12.59 -16.67
C ARG A 233 -4.88 12.26 -18.12
N GLN A 234 -5.71 12.69 -19.03
CA GLN A 234 -5.43 12.58 -20.45
C GLN A 234 -4.08 13.22 -20.81
N MET A 235 -3.34 12.55 -21.67
CA MET A 235 -2.10 13.04 -22.25
C MET A 235 -2.36 14.23 -23.16
N ARG A 236 -1.48 15.21 -23.12
CA ARG A 236 -1.53 16.42 -23.95
C ARG A 236 -0.24 16.54 -24.77
N LYS A 237 -0.27 17.29 -25.86
CA LYS A 237 0.94 17.52 -26.70
C LYS A 237 2.13 18.05 -25.89
N ASN A 238 1.88 18.91 -24.90
CA ASN A 238 2.95 19.46 -24.04
C ASN A 238 3.58 18.42 -23.09
N ASP A 239 2.99 17.23 -22.94
CA ASP A 239 3.53 16.15 -22.11
C ASP A 239 4.59 15.33 -22.87
N LEU A 240 4.60 15.40 -24.18
CA LEU A 240 5.39 14.54 -25.06
C LEU A 240 6.90 14.56 -24.79
N PRO A 241 7.54 15.69 -24.46
CA PRO A 241 8.97 15.66 -24.11
C PRO A 241 9.25 14.70 -22.94
N ARG A 242 8.43 14.78 -21.87
CA ARG A 242 8.58 13.90 -20.69
C ARG A 242 8.17 12.47 -20.98
N VAL A 243 7.11 12.25 -21.75
CA VAL A 243 6.68 10.92 -22.20
C VAL A 243 7.78 10.25 -23.01
N SER A 244 8.39 10.95 -23.96
CA SER A 244 9.49 10.42 -24.78
C SER A 244 10.75 10.11 -23.97
N GLU A 245 11.01 10.84 -22.89
CA GLU A 245 12.09 10.52 -21.95
C GLU A 245 11.81 9.18 -21.24
N ILE A 246 10.57 9.02 -20.69
CA ILE A 246 10.17 7.79 -20.03
C ILE A 246 10.19 6.60 -20.99
N GLU A 247 9.76 6.82 -22.23
CA GLU A 247 9.80 5.82 -23.31
C GLU A 247 11.22 5.32 -23.55
N ARG A 248 12.17 6.22 -23.77
CA ARG A 248 13.59 5.88 -23.98
C ARG A 248 14.22 5.12 -22.81
N LEU A 249 13.82 5.44 -21.59
CA LEU A 249 14.30 4.77 -20.39
C LEU A 249 13.61 3.41 -20.12
N SER A 250 12.52 3.14 -20.80
CA SER A 250 11.68 1.97 -20.53
C SER A 250 11.77 0.89 -21.61
N PHE A 251 12.06 1.26 -22.85
CA PHE A 251 12.02 0.33 -23.99
C PHE A 251 13.32 0.37 -24.81
N PRO A 252 13.84 -0.80 -25.23
CA PRO A 252 15.02 -0.87 -26.08
C PRO A 252 14.83 -0.20 -27.45
N ILE A 253 13.61 -0.25 -27.99
CA ILE A 253 13.21 0.40 -29.24
C ILE A 253 12.06 1.35 -28.91
N PRO A 254 12.38 2.60 -28.54
CA PRO A 254 11.38 3.57 -28.12
C PRO A 254 10.62 4.15 -29.31
N TRP A 255 9.36 4.44 -29.13
CA TRP A 255 8.57 5.19 -30.09
C TRP A 255 9.12 6.63 -30.22
N PRO A 256 9.24 7.13 -31.45
CA PRO A 256 9.60 8.53 -31.64
C PRO A 256 8.45 9.44 -31.20
N GLN A 257 8.77 10.65 -30.76
CA GLN A 257 7.77 11.64 -30.31
C GLN A 257 6.68 11.92 -31.36
N SER A 258 7.05 11.86 -32.65
CA SER A 258 6.12 12.02 -33.77
C SER A 258 5.05 10.93 -33.84
N ALA A 259 5.35 9.71 -33.38
CA ALA A 259 4.35 8.65 -33.29
C ALA A 259 3.30 8.97 -32.25
N PHE A 260 3.70 9.37 -31.04
CA PHE A 260 2.76 9.82 -30.01
C PHE A 260 1.92 11.02 -30.46
N LEU A 261 2.53 11.96 -31.20
CA LEU A 261 1.79 13.11 -31.72
C LEU A 261 0.66 12.68 -32.67
N LYS A 262 0.95 11.73 -33.56
CA LYS A 262 -0.05 11.16 -34.49
C LYS A 262 -1.16 10.41 -33.73
N GLU A 263 -0.81 9.71 -32.65
CA GLU A 263 -1.79 9.01 -31.81
C GLU A 263 -2.73 9.98 -31.09
N LEU A 264 -2.22 11.10 -30.60
CA LEU A 264 -3.05 12.12 -29.93
C LEU A 264 -4.04 12.82 -30.85
N ASP A 265 -3.82 12.78 -32.16
CA ASP A 265 -4.76 13.32 -33.15
C ASP A 265 -5.91 12.34 -33.47
N LYS A 266 -5.77 11.04 -33.14
CA LYS A 266 -6.76 9.96 -33.39
C LYS A 266 -7.74 9.80 -32.20
N LYS A 267 -8.44 10.85 -31.82
CA LYS A 267 -9.24 10.94 -30.58
C LYS A 267 -10.34 9.89 -30.42
N GLU A 268 -10.86 9.32 -31.48
CA GLU A 268 -11.93 8.30 -31.45
C GLU A 268 -11.39 6.88 -31.37
N PHE A 269 -10.12 6.69 -31.69
CA PHE A 269 -9.48 5.40 -31.80
C PHE A 269 -8.42 5.18 -30.73
N ALA A 270 -7.59 6.19 -30.42
CA ALA A 270 -6.45 6.09 -29.52
C ALA A 270 -6.62 6.94 -28.26
N PHE A 271 -6.52 6.29 -27.11
CA PHE A 271 -6.76 6.88 -25.80
C PHE A 271 -5.49 6.81 -24.96
N TRP A 272 -4.95 7.97 -24.57
CA TRP A 272 -3.67 8.08 -23.87
C TRP A 272 -3.78 8.88 -22.60
N TRP A 273 -3.10 8.41 -21.53
CA TRP A 273 -3.04 9.05 -20.22
C TRP A 273 -1.63 9.12 -19.70
N VAL A 274 -1.39 10.12 -18.84
CA VAL A 274 -0.18 10.26 -18.04
C VAL A 274 -0.53 10.09 -16.58
N ILE A 275 0.39 9.49 -15.82
CA ILE A 275 0.34 9.43 -14.36
C ILE A 275 1.35 10.40 -13.79
N GLU A 276 0.86 11.32 -12.98
CA GLU A 276 1.64 12.33 -12.27
C GLU A 276 1.85 11.90 -10.82
N TYR A 277 3.03 12.13 -10.32
CA TYR A 277 3.40 11.99 -8.92
C TYR A 277 4.00 13.33 -8.46
N LYS A 278 3.34 14.04 -7.52
CA LYS A 278 3.75 15.40 -7.09
C LYS A 278 3.91 16.38 -8.28
N LYS A 279 2.95 16.39 -9.18
CA LYS A 279 2.94 17.20 -10.41
C LYS A 279 4.01 16.84 -11.47
N LEU A 280 4.85 15.84 -11.21
CA LEU A 280 5.81 15.33 -12.18
C LEU A 280 5.19 14.14 -12.92
N ILE A 281 5.23 14.12 -14.24
CA ILE A 281 4.85 12.96 -15.04
C ILE A 281 5.89 11.86 -14.82
N VAL A 282 5.43 10.72 -14.31
CA VAL A 282 6.27 9.58 -13.93
C VAL A 282 5.90 8.30 -14.67
N GLY A 283 4.90 8.36 -15.53
CA GLY A 283 4.49 7.25 -16.37
C GLY A 283 3.38 7.66 -17.33
N TYR A 284 3.12 6.78 -18.27
CA TYR A 284 2.05 6.93 -19.24
C TYR A 284 1.54 5.56 -19.68
N GLY A 285 0.37 5.54 -20.31
CA GLY A 285 -0.19 4.36 -20.92
C GLY A 285 -1.38 4.70 -21.80
N GLY A 286 -1.67 3.81 -22.73
CA GLY A 286 -2.77 4.02 -23.64
C GLY A 286 -3.26 2.73 -24.28
N TYR A 287 -4.44 2.82 -24.88
CA TYR A 287 -5.03 1.73 -25.64
C TYR A 287 -5.71 2.25 -26.91
N TRP A 288 -5.80 1.36 -27.87
CA TRP A 288 -6.64 1.54 -29.07
C TRP A 288 -8.01 0.89 -28.82
N LYS A 289 -9.04 1.55 -29.34
CA LYS A 289 -10.38 1.00 -29.44
C LYS A 289 -10.59 0.47 -30.85
N ILE A 290 -10.77 -0.84 -30.99
CA ILE A 290 -10.96 -1.51 -32.27
C ILE A 290 -12.31 -2.23 -32.20
N LYS A 291 -13.36 -1.62 -32.80
CA LYS A 291 -14.75 -2.09 -32.65
C LYS A 291 -15.16 -2.18 -31.17
N ASP A 292 -15.41 -3.36 -30.67
CA ASP A 292 -15.81 -3.70 -29.29
C ASP A 292 -14.65 -4.21 -28.42
N GLU A 293 -13.42 -4.13 -28.94
CA GLU A 293 -12.21 -4.57 -28.24
C GLU A 293 -11.30 -3.38 -27.88
N ALA A 294 -10.54 -3.54 -26.80
CA ALA A 294 -9.43 -2.65 -26.45
C ALA A 294 -8.11 -3.36 -26.69
N HIS A 295 -7.13 -2.65 -27.24
CA HIS A 295 -5.75 -3.12 -27.33
C HIS A 295 -4.85 -2.19 -26.54
N ILE A 296 -4.28 -2.66 -25.41
CA ILE A 296 -3.32 -1.86 -24.63
C ILE A 296 -2.01 -1.83 -25.41
N VAL A 297 -1.68 -0.65 -25.92
CA VAL A 297 -0.52 -0.43 -26.80
C VAL A 297 0.76 -0.28 -26.00
N ASN A 298 0.72 0.57 -24.98
CA ASN A 298 1.89 0.88 -24.17
C ASN A 298 1.51 1.20 -22.72
N LEU A 299 2.39 0.81 -21.79
CA LEU A 299 2.31 1.17 -20.38
C LEU A 299 3.72 1.23 -19.81
N ALA A 300 4.15 2.40 -19.39
CA ALA A 300 5.47 2.60 -18.84
C ALA A 300 5.46 3.46 -17.57
N ILE A 301 6.35 3.09 -16.63
CA ILE A 301 6.67 3.89 -15.44
C ILE A 301 8.18 4.16 -15.48
N HIS A 302 8.55 5.42 -15.27
CA HIS A 302 9.94 5.86 -15.17
C HIS A 302 10.70 4.98 -14.18
N PRO A 303 11.92 4.50 -14.48
CA PRO A 303 12.67 3.56 -13.63
C PRO A 303 12.72 3.95 -12.15
N ASP A 304 13.03 5.20 -11.83
CA ASP A 304 13.14 5.70 -10.44
C ASP A 304 11.83 5.70 -9.66
N PHE A 305 10.71 5.53 -10.35
CA PHE A 305 9.38 5.51 -9.76
C PHE A 305 8.72 4.13 -9.78
N ARG A 306 9.42 3.09 -10.27
CA ARG A 306 8.97 1.68 -10.24
C ARG A 306 8.88 1.15 -8.80
N LYS A 307 8.24 0.00 -8.62
CA LYS A 307 8.02 -0.66 -7.32
C LYS A 307 7.24 0.16 -6.28
N LYS A 308 6.58 1.26 -6.70
CA LYS A 308 5.72 2.14 -5.86
C LYS A 308 4.22 1.95 -6.15
N GLY A 309 3.84 0.88 -6.84
CA GLY A 309 2.45 0.59 -7.20
C GLY A 309 1.85 1.44 -8.32
N LEU A 310 2.64 2.35 -8.94
CA LEU A 310 2.14 3.29 -9.96
C LEU A 310 1.67 2.57 -11.24
N GLY A 311 2.37 1.51 -11.67
CA GLY A 311 1.95 0.69 -12.81
C GLY A 311 0.62 -0.02 -12.55
N THR A 312 0.43 -0.54 -11.34
CA THR A 312 -0.84 -1.14 -10.89
C THR A 312 -1.98 -0.12 -10.93
N LYS A 313 -1.73 1.11 -10.44
CA LYS A 313 -2.73 2.20 -10.48
C LYS A 313 -3.08 2.62 -11.91
N LEU A 314 -2.08 2.77 -12.76
CA LEU A 314 -2.28 3.17 -14.14
C LEU A 314 -3.07 2.09 -14.91
N LEU A 315 -2.68 0.81 -14.79
CA LEU A 315 -3.41 -0.29 -15.42
C LEU A 315 -4.85 -0.38 -14.90
N SER A 316 -5.07 -0.31 -13.58
CA SER A 316 -6.41 -0.30 -13.00
C SER A 316 -7.27 0.83 -13.55
N PHE A 317 -6.70 2.03 -13.72
CA PHE A 317 -7.38 3.17 -14.31
C PHE A 317 -7.74 2.92 -15.78
N LEU A 318 -6.80 2.41 -16.59
CA LEU A 318 -7.06 2.08 -18.01
C LEU A 318 -8.19 1.06 -18.13
N LEU A 319 -8.18 0.01 -17.31
CA LEU A 319 -9.25 -0.99 -17.29
C LEU A 319 -10.61 -0.37 -16.96
N THR A 320 -10.67 0.57 -16.01
CA THR A 320 -11.90 1.31 -15.71
C THR A 320 -12.36 2.16 -16.90
N GLN A 321 -11.45 2.83 -17.61
CA GLN A 321 -11.81 3.63 -18.80
C GLN A 321 -12.34 2.73 -19.92
N ILE A 322 -11.72 1.57 -20.14
CA ILE A 322 -12.15 0.58 -21.13
C ILE A 322 -13.56 0.05 -20.79
N GLN A 323 -13.82 -0.30 -19.53
CA GLN A 323 -15.14 -0.73 -19.06
C GLN A 323 -16.21 0.34 -19.25
N ASN A 324 -15.87 1.60 -18.97
CA ASN A 324 -16.82 2.73 -19.18
C ASN A 324 -17.20 2.92 -20.65
N GLN A 325 -16.38 2.45 -21.58
CA GLN A 325 -16.67 2.45 -23.01
C GLN A 325 -17.45 1.20 -23.48
N ARG A 326 -17.83 0.30 -22.56
CA ARG A 326 -18.57 -0.95 -22.82
C ARG A 326 -17.87 -1.86 -23.83
N LEU A 327 -16.53 -1.91 -23.81
CA LEU A 327 -15.76 -2.84 -24.63
C LEU A 327 -15.77 -4.21 -23.97
N SER A 328 -15.80 -5.27 -24.80
CA SER A 328 -16.01 -6.65 -24.34
C SER A 328 -14.71 -7.38 -23.95
N THR A 329 -13.63 -7.05 -24.63
CA THR A 329 -12.34 -7.74 -24.48
C THR A 329 -11.16 -6.80 -24.48
N ILE A 330 -10.05 -7.27 -23.93
CA ILE A 330 -8.79 -6.51 -23.90
C ILE A 330 -7.65 -7.44 -24.32
N THR A 331 -6.80 -6.95 -25.23
CA THR A 331 -5.56 -7.61 -25.64
C THR A 331 -4.35 -6.74 -25.36
N LEU A 332 -3.20 -7.35 -25.26
CA LEU A 332 -1.89 -6.67 -25.22
C LEU A 332 -0.78 -7.65 -25.61
N GLU A 333 0.35 -7.10 -26.05
CA GLU A 333 1.61 -7.83 -26.20
C GLU A 333 2.63 -7.38 -25.16
N VAL A 334 3.41 -8.33 -24.68
CA VAL A 334 4.51 -8.08 -23.74
C VAL A 334 5.72 -8.93 -24.10
N ARG A 335 6.91 -8.38 -23.99
CA ARG A 335 8.17 -9.11 -24.20
C ARG A 335 8.25 -10.33 -23.28
N GLU A 336 8.75 -11.44 -23.79
CA GLU A 336 8.94 -12.66 -23.01
C GLU A 336 9.86 -12.43 -21.80
N SER A 337 10.90 -11.60 -21.93
CA SER A 337 11.81 -11.24 -20.84
C SER A 337 11.17 -10.35 -19.77
N ASN A 338 10.04 -9.67 -20.05
CA ASN A 338 9.42 -8.73 -19.12
C ASN A 338 8.50 -9.42 -18.10
N VAL A 339 9.09 -10.30 -17.27
CA VAL A 339 8.38 -11.06 -16.23
C VAL A 339 7.61 -10.17 -15.24
N ILE A 340 8.10 -8.95 -15.00
CA ILE A 340 7.44 -8.00 -14.07
C ILE A 340 6.08 -7.54 -14.64
N ALA A 341 6.04 -7.21 -15.93
CA ALA A 341 4.80 -6.81 -16.59
C ALA A 341 3.83 -8.00 -16.74
N GLN A 342 4.34 -9.19 -17.06
CA GLN A 342 3.54 -10.41 -17.14
C GLN A 342 2.80 -10.67 -15.82
N ARG A 343 3.51 -10.69 -14.70
CA ARG A 343 2.91 -10.84 -13.36
C ARG A 343 1.90 -9.74 -13.03
N LEU A 344 2.12 -8.52 -13.51
CA LEU A 344 1.15 -7.44 -13.34
C LEU A 344 -0.14 -7.75 -14.11
N TYR A 345 -0.06 -8.16 -15.37
CA TYR A 345 -1.22 -8.48 -16.19
C TYR A 345 -1.98 -9.70 -15.65
N GLU A 346 -1.29 -10.77 -15.27
CA GLU A 346 -1.88 -11.96 -14.65
C GLU A 346 -2.65 -11.61 -13.35
N LYS A 347 -2.09 -10.75 -12.51
CA LYS A 347 -2.77 -10.24 -11.32
C LYS A 347 -4.11 -9.55 -11.62
N PHE A 348 -4.24 -8.94 -12.79
CA PHE A 348 -5.48 -8.31 -13.25
C PHE A 348 -6.39 -9.26 -14.02
N GLY A 349 -6.06 -10.56 -14.05
CA GLY A 349 -6.88 -11.61 -14.66
C GLY A 349 -6.71 -11.73 -16.18
N PHE A 350 -5.63 -11.18 -16.74
CA PHE A 350 -5.24 -11.48 -18.11
C PHE A 350 -4.70 -12.91 -18.20
N ARG A 351 -4.97 -13.57 -19.32
CA ARG A 351 -4.51 -14.94 -19.63
C ARG A 351 -3.62 -14.92 -20.86
N LYS A 352 -2.52 -15.64 -20.82
CA LYS A 352 -1.67 -15.88 -21.98
C LYS A 352 -2.46 -16.74 -22.98
N ILE A 353 -2.57 -16.26 -24.22
CA ILE A 353 -3.32 -16.96 -25.27
C ILE A 353 -2.46 -17.38 -26.47
N ALA A 354 -1.37 -16.66 -26.74
CA ALA A 354 -0.50 -16.93 -27.87
C ALA A 354 0.91 -16.41 -27.63
N ILE A 355 1.84 -16.83 -28.48
CA ILE A 355 3.16 -16.25 -28.65
C ILE A 355 3.26 -15.75 -30.10
N ARG A 356 3.76 -14.54 -30.29
CA ARG A 356 4.10 -14.02 -31.63
C ARG A 356 5.63 -14.07 -31.80
N PRO A 357 6.17 -15.00 -32.60
CA PRO A 357 7.60 -15.11 -32.82
C PRO A 357 8.17 -13.86 -33.48
N HIS A 358 9.35 -13.43 -33.01
CA HIS A 358 10.10 -12.28 -33.57
C HIS A 358 9.34 -10.95 -33.64
N TYR A 359 8.30 -10.79 -32.82
CA TYR A 359 7.49 -9.55 -32.80
C TYR A 359 8.33 -8.33 -32.39
N TYR A 360 9.22 -8.51 -31.43
CA TYR A 360 10.22 -7.52 -31.04
C TYR A 360 11.55 -7.96 -31.65
N ILE A 361 11.93 -7.53 -32.78
CA ILE A 361 13.15 -7.80 -33.58
C ILE A 361 14.07 -8.92 -33.04
N TYR A 362 14.37 -8.95 -31.75
CA TYR A 362 15.26 -9.90 -31.07
C TYR A 362 14.54 -10.79 -30.03
N GLU A 363 13.23 -10.73 -29.94
CA GLU A 363 12.48 -11.42 -28.88
C GLU A 363 11.02 -11.64 -29.28
N ASP A 364 10.43 -12.69 -28.75
CA ASP A 364 9.04 -13.02 -28.94
C ASP A 364 8.13 -12.14 -28.07
N ALA A 365 6.88 -11.98 -28.51
CA ALA A 365 5.83 -11.37 -27.71
C ALA A 365 4.88 -12.41 -27.17
N ILE A 366 4.58 -12.31 -25.89
CA ILE A 366 3.47 -13.03 -25.29
C ILE A 366 2.22 -12.19 -25.47
N VAL A 367 1.19 -12.80 -26.07
CA VAL A 367 -0.13 -12.17 -26.23
C VAL A 367 -0.98 -12.53 -25.03
N TYR A 368 -1.45 -11.50 -24.34
CA TYR A 368 -2.40 -11.61 -23.25
C TYR A 368 -3.79 -11.13 -23.66
N TRP A 369 -4.79 -11.80 -23.13
CA TRP A 369 -6.20 -11.52 -23.36
C TRP A 369 -6.99 -11.51 -22.06
N LYS A 370 -8.03 -10.69 -22.01
CA LYS A 370 -8.95 -10.61 -20.87
C LYS A 370 -10.35 -10.31 -21.37
N LYS A 371 -11.35 -11.12 -20.97
CA LYS A 371 -12.76 -10.79 -21.09
C LYS A 371 -13.19 -9.85 -19.97
N LEU A 372 -13.94 -8.82 -20.29
CA LEU A 372 -14.56 -7.95 -19.30
C LEU A 372 -15.94 -8.52 -18.90
N PRO A 373 -16.38 -8.31 -17.65
CA PRO A 373 -17.76 -8.63 -17.27
C PRO A 373 -18.72 -7.71 -18.02
N ASP A 374 -19.85 -8.28 -18.42
CA ASP A 374 -20.96 -7.58 -19.06
C ASP A 374 -21.53 -6.47 -18.20
#